data_8b6c27ce36e629e79bc6e98c1f25b8d1
#
_entry.id   8b6c27ce36e629e79bc6e98c1f25b8d1
#
_cell.length_a   1.000
_cell.length_b   1.000
_cell.length_c   1.000
_cell.angle_alpha   90.00
_cell.angle_beta   90.00
_cell.angle_gamma   90.00
#
_symmetry.space_group_name_H-M   'P 1'
#
loop_
_entity.id
_entity.type
_entity.pdbx_description
1 polymer ?
#
loop_
_entity_poly.entity_id
_entity_poly.type
_entity_poly.pdbx_seq_one_letter_code
_entity_poly.pdbx_strand_id
1 'polypeptide(L)'
;MTLLNALILISSFSFLGYGIAYFTSPQMKVEFKRFGLEKVGALTAVFELLGAVGLLVGLKIPLILLISAGGLSLLMFLGVAVRIKMKDSLWITLPALSFMLVNFYIFYMSLPANK
;
A
#
# COMPACT_ATOMS: atom_id res chain seq x y z
N MET A 1 4.74 -8.58 21.29
CA MET A 1 4.31 -8.04 19.99
C MET A 1 3.06 -8.77 19.53
N THR A 2 2.03 -8.04 19.15
CA THR A 2 0.78 -8.63 18.67
C THR A 2 0.85 -8.94 17.17
N LEU A 3 -0.08 -9.78 16.70
CA LEU A 3 -0.20 -10.04 15.27
C LEU A 3 -0.43 -8.73 14.50
N LEU A 4 -1.24 -7.84 15.04
CA LEU A 4 -1.51 -6.56 14.40
C LEU A 4 -0.22 -5.73 14.23
N ASN A 5 0.60 -5.66 15.27
CA ASN A 5 1.88 -4.94 15.20
C ASN A 5 2.80 -5.57 14.15
N ALA A 6 2.85 -6.90 14.08
CA ALA A 6 3.66 -7.59 13.08
C ALA A 6 3.19 -7.26 11.66
N LEU A 7 1.88 -7.25 11.42
CA LEU A 7 1.32 -6.90 10.12
C LEU A 7 1.62 -5.44 9.76
N ILE A 8 1.54 -4.53 10.71
CA ILE A 8 1.88 -3.12 10.50
C ILE A 8 3.33 -2.98 10.07
N LEU A 9 4.25 -3.64 10.77
CA LEU A 9 5.68 -3.57 10.43
C LEU A 9 5.97 -4.17 9.05
N ILE A 10 5.41 -5.34 8.76
CA ILE A 10 5.60 -5.98 7.46
C ILE A 10 5.07 -5.09 6.33
N SER A 11 3.87 -4.56 6.48
CA SER A 11 3.25 -3.70 5.48
C SER A 11 4.08 -2.42 5.30
N SER A 12 4.48 -1.78 6.40
CA SER A 12 5.24 -0.55 6.35
C SER A 12 6.58 -0.72 5.62
N PHE A 13 7.35 -1.73 5.98
CA PHE A 13 8.64 -1.95 5.33
C PHE A 13 8.47 -2.35 3.87
N SER A 14 7.42 -3.10 3.53
CA SER A 14 7.14 -3.46 2.16
C SER A 14 6.82 -2.23 1.31
N PHE A 15 5.99 -1.32 1.82
CA PHE A 15 5.65 -0.11 1.09
C PHE A 15 6.83 0.86 1.00
N LEU A 16 7.68 0.92 2.01
CA LEU A 16 8.91 1.69 1.91
C LEU A 16 9.78 1.15 0.77
N GLY A 17 9.93 -0.17 0.70
CA GLY A 17 10.68 -0.82 -0.36
C GLY A 17 10.09 -0.52 -1.74
N TYR A 18 8.79 -0.67 -1.90
CA TYR A 18 8.12 -0.40 -3.18
C TYR A 18 8.24 1.06 -3.59
N GLY A 19 8.04 2.00 -2.66
CA GLY A 19 8.14 3.41 -2.96
C GLY A 19 9.54 3.82 -3.37
N ILE A 20 10.55 3.33 -2.66
CA ILE A 20 11.94 3.58 -3.01
C ILE A 20 12.28 2.93 -4.36
N ALA A 21 11.82 1.70 -4.57
CA ALA A 21 12.08 0.97 -5.81
C ALA A 21 11.54 1.70 -7.04
N TYR A 22 10.40 2.38 -6.91
CA TYR A 22 9.87 3.15 -8.03
C TYR A 22 10.86 4.20 -8.53
N PHE A 23 11.53 4.90 -7.59
CA PHE A 23 12.46 5.96 -7.96
C PHE A 23 13.83 5.43 -8.38
N THR A 24 14.19 4.22 -8.00
CA THR A 24 15.50 3.64 -8.30
C THR A 24 15.49 2.57 -9.39
N SER A 25 14.31 2.01 -9.70
CA SER A 25 14.18 0.93 -10.67
C SER A 25 13.53 1.44 -11.96
N PRO A 26 14.23 1.40 -13.10
CA PRO A 26 13.60 1.76 -14.38
C PRO A 26 12.41 0.87 -14.72
N GLN A 27 12.43 -0.39 -14.26
CA GLN A 27 11.36 -1.35 -14.55
C GLN A 27 10.02 -0.91 -13.95
N MET A 28 10.03 -0.34 -12.74
CA MET A 28 8.81 0.14 -12.11
C MET A 28 8.21 1.30 -12.91
N LYS A 29 9.05 2.20 -13.42
CA LYS A 29 8.59 3.32 -14.24
C LYS A 29 8.01 2.83 -15.56
N VAL A 30 8.59 1.81 -16.15
CA VAL A 30 8.08 1.21 -17.38
C VAL A 30 6.69 0.61 -17.15
N GLU A 31 6.48 -0.04 -16.01
CA GLU A 31 5.17 -0.61 -15.65
C GLU A 31 4.09 0.47 -15.60
N PHE A 32 4.36 1.60 -14.94
CA PHE A 32 3.38 2.69 -14.88
C PHE A 32 3.14 3.31 -16.24
N LYS A 33 4.16 3.41 -17.07
CA LYS A 33 4.02 3.89 -18.45
C LYS A 33 3.12 2.97 -19.27
N ARG A 34 3.30 1.66 -19.10
CA ARG A 34 2.47 0.65 -19.78
C ARG A 34 1.00 0.80 -19.42
N PHE A 35 0.69 1.17 -18.19
CA PHE A 35 -0.68 1.39 -17.73
C PHE A 35 -1.25 2.75 -18.20
N GLY A 36 -0.46 3.60 -18.84
CA GLY A 36 -0.88 4.96 -19.14
C GLY A 36 -0.91 5.87 -17.92
N LEU A 37 -0.23 5.48 -16.84
CA LEU A 37 -0.25 6.17 -15.56
C LEU A 37 1.09 6.80 -15.22
N GLU A 38 1.89 7.13 -16.25
CA GLU A 38 3.24 7.65 -16.06
C GLU A 38 3.26 8.88 -15.14
N LYS A 39 2.26 9.77 -15.33
CA LYS A 39 2.20 11.00 -14.55
C LYS A 39 1.83 10.77 -13.09
N VAL A 40 1.10 9.69 -12.79
CA VAL A 40 0.68 9.40 -11.42
C VAL A 40 1.58 8.39 -10.72
N GLY A 41 2.55 7.79 -11.43
CA GLY A 41 3.45 6.82 -10.83
C GLY A 41 4.25 7.39 -9.67
N ALA A 42 4.86 8.56 -9.88
CA ALA A 42 5.62 9.23 -8.82
C ALA A 42 4.72 9.63 -7.65
N LEU A 43 3.51 10.11 -7.96
CA LEU A 43 2.53 10.48 -6.93
C LEU A 43 2.13 9.26 -6.10
N THR A 44 1.89 8.12 -6.77
CA THR A 44 1.57 6.87 -6.09
C THR A 44 2.71 6.44 -5.17
N ALA A 45 3.96 6.50 -5.66
CA ALA A 45 5.12 6.13 -4.86
C ALA A 45 5.26 7.03 -3.63
N VAL A 46 5.02 8.33 -3.79
CA VAL A 46 5.06 9.27 -2.65
C VAL A 46 3.98 8.90 -1.63
N PHE A 47 2.77 8.59 -2.07
CA PHE A 47 1.70 8.18 -1.15
C PHE A 47 2.03 6.86 -0.45
N GLU A 48 2.67 5.91 -1.14
CA GLU A 48 3.12 4.68 -0.51
C GLU A 48 4.14 4.95 0.59
N LEU A 49 5.10 5.84 0.33
CA LEU A 49 6.10 6.21 1.34
C LEU A 49 5.46 6.94 2.52
N LEU A 50 4.57 7.88 2.27
CA LEU A 50 3.85 8.59 3.32
C LEU A 50 3.00 7.63 4.14
N GLY A 51 2.30 6.71 3.48
CA GLY A 51 1.49 5.71 4.17
C GLY A 51 2.34 4.78 5.03
N ALA A 52 3.51 4.36 4.53
CA ALA A 52 4.41 3.51 5.28
C ALA A 52 4.92 4.20 6.55
N VAL A 53 5.35 5.45 6.43
CA VAL A 53 5.75 6.24 7.60
C VAL A 53 4.57 6.42 8.55
N GLY A 54 3.38 6.67 7.99
CA GLY A 54 2.16 6.80 8.79
C GLY A 54 1.83 5.54 9.57
N LEU A 55 2.05 4.36 8.99
CA LEU A 55 1.85 3.10 9.72
C LEU A 55 2.80 2.99 10.91
N LEU A 56 4.06 3.38 10.73
CA LEU A 56 5.04 3.34 11.82
C LEU A 56 4.68 4.33 12.92
N VAL A 57 4.33 5.56 12.57
CA VAL A 57 3.87 6.56 13.55
C VAL A 57 2.57 6.09 14.20
N GLY A 58 1.72 5.43 13.42
CA GLY A 58 0.44 4.92 13.88
C GLY A 58 0.53 3.87 14.96
N LEU A 59 1.69 3.23 15.14
CA LEU A 59 1.90 2.33 16.28
C LEU A 59 1.66 3.03 17.60
N LYS A 60 1.89 4.35 17.65
CA LYS A 60 1.69 5.15 18.86
C LYS A 60 0.48 6.07 18.78
N ILE A 61 0.04 6.44 17.57
CA ILE A 61 -1.06 7.38 17.37
C ILE A 61 -2.15 6.68 16.56
N PRO A 62 -3.20 6.16 17.22
CA PRO A 62 -4.22 5.34 16.54
C PRO A 62 -4.94 6.03 15.37
N LEU A 63 -5.15 7.33 15.45
CA LEU A 63 -5.81 8.06 14.36
C LEU A 63 -4.95 8.04 13.09
N ILE A 64 -3.64 8.20 13.24
CA ILE A 64 -2.73 8.16 12.10
C ILE A 64 -2.68 6.76 11.51
N LEU A 65 -2.72 5.73 12.36
CA LEU A 65 -2.78 4.34 11.89
C LEU A 65 -4.03 4.10 11.04
N LEU A 66 -5.17 4.58 11.50
CA LEU A 66 -6.44 4.42 10.81
C LEU A 66 -6.39 5.06 9.43
N ILE A 67 -5.94 6.29 9.35
CA ILE A 67 -5.85 7.04 8.10
C ILE A 67 -4.85 6.38 7.15
N SER A 68 -3.68 5.99 7.66
CA SER A 68 -2.63 5.39 6.83
C SER A 68 -3.06 4.04 6.26
N ALA A 69 -3.62 3.17 7.09
CA ALA A 69 -4.06 1.85 6.63
C ALA A 69 -5.22 1.96 5.64
N GLY A 70 -6.17 2.86 5.90
CA GLY A 70 -7.27 3.10 4.98
C GLY A 70 -6.79 3.63 3.64
N GLY A 71 -5.87 4.59 3.67
CA GLY A 71 -5.29 5.17 2.45
C GLY A 71 -4.51 4.16 1.63
N LEU A 72 -3.68 3.34 2.29
CA LEU A 72 -2.91 2.31 1.61
C LEU A 72 -3.82 1.22 1.03
N SER A 73 -4.86 0.82 1.76
CA SER A 73 -5.83 -0.14 1.26
C SER A 73 -6.52 0.37 0.00
N LEU A 74 -6.95 1.63 0.01
CA LEU A 74 -7.57 2.25 -1.16
C LEU A 74 -6.59 2.33 -2.33
N LEU A 75 -5.35 2.70 -2.06
CA LEU A 75 -4.31 2.77 -3.09
C LEU A 75 -4.08 1.41 -3.75
N MET A 76 -4.03 0.35 -2.95
CA MET A 76 -3.87 -1.00 -3.46
C MET A 76 -5.12 -1.47 -4.22
N PHE A 77 -6.30 -1.09 -3.77
CA PHE A 77 -7.54 -1.38 -4.49
C PHE A 77 -7.51 -0.78 -5.90
N LEU A 78 -7.08 0.47 -6.00
CA LEU A 78 -6.96 1.13 -7.31
C LEU A 78 -5.92 0.41 -8.19
N GLY A 79 -4.81 -0.03 -7.59
CA GLY A 79 -3.80 -0.81 -8.31
C GLY A 79 -4.34 -2.13 -8.84
N VAL A 80 -5.13 -2.84 -8.03
CA VAL A 80 -5.78 -4.08 -8.45
C VAL A 80 -6.73 -3.82 -9.61
N ALA A 81 -7.54 -2.76 -9.51
CA ALA A 81 -8.49 -2.40 -10.55
C ALA A 81 -7.79 -2.11 -11.90
N VAL A 82 -6.67 -1.39 -11.85
CA VAL A 82 -5.88 -1.10 -13.06
C VAL A 82 -5.34 -2.39 -13.67
N ARG A 83 -4.81 -3.30 -12.86
CA ARG A 83 -4.26 -4.56 -13.37
C ARG A 83 -5.33 -5.44 -13.99
N ILE A 84 -6.52 -5.48 -13.39
CA ILE A 84 -7.66 -6.21 -13.96
C ILE A 84 -8.07 -5.60 -15.30
N LYS A 85 -8.13 -4.26 -15.36
CA LYS A 85 -8.47 -3.56 -16.59
C LYS A 85 -7.47 -3.84 -17.72
N MET A 86 -6.19 -3.98 -17.38
CA MET A 86 -5.12 -4.30 -18.32
C MET A 86 -5.02 -5.79 -18.63
N LYS A 87 -5.89 -6.60 -18.04
CA LYS A 87 -5.93 -8.06 -18.23
C LYS A 87 -4.64 -8.73 -17.79
N ASP A 88 -4.00 -8.19 -16.75
CA ASP A 88 -2.82 -8.80 -16.17
C ASP A 88 -3.18 -10.13 -15.49
N SER A 89 -2.21 -11.03 -15.41
CA SER A 89 -2.42 -12.32 -14.75
C SER A 89 -2.69 -12.15 -13.26
N LEU A 90 -3.34 -13.15 -12.67
CA LEU A 90 -3.61 -13.17 -11.25
C LEU A 90 -2.31 -13.11 -10.43
N TRP A 91 -1.25 -13.78 -10.91
CA TRP A 91 0.04 -13.78 -10.23
C TRP A 91 0.63 -12.39 -10.08
N ILE A 92 0.50 -11.54 -11.10
CA ILE A 92 1.00 -10.17 -11.06
C ILE A 92 0.16 -9.32 -10.11
N THR A 93 -1.14 -9.63 -10.01
CA THR A 93 -2.09 -8.87 -9.18
C THR A 93 -2.03 -9.28 -7.71
N LEU A 94 -1.59 -10.51 -7.39
CA LEU A 94 -1.62 -11.05 -6.03
C LEU A 94 -0.92 -10.16 -4.99
N PRO A 95 0.28 -9.60 -5.24
CA PRO A 95 0.91 -8.77 -4.23
C PRO A 95 0.06 -7.56 -3.83
N ALA A 96 -0.53 -6.87 -4.82
CA ALA A 96 -1.38 -5.71 -4.53
C ALA A 96 -2.64 -6.14 -3.78
N LEU A 97 -3.26 -7.25 -4.18
CA LEU A 97 -4.45 -7.78 -3.51
C LEU A 97 -4.13 -8.15 -2.07
N SER A 98 -2.99 -8.84 -1.85
CA SER A 98 -2.58 -9.25 -0.52
C SER A 98 -2.36 -8.05 0.40
N PHE A 99 -1.67 -7.02 -0.07
CA PHE A 99 -1.44 -5.82 0.74
C PHE A 99 -2.71 -5.00 0.93
N MET A 100 -3.62 -5.02 -0.04
CA MET A 100 -4.93 -4.41 0.14
C MET A 100 -5.66 -5.06 1.31
N LEU A 101 -5.69 -6.39 1.37
CA LEU A 101 -6.36 -7.13 2.43
C LEU A 101 -5.68 -6.90 3.77
N VAL A 102 -4.35 -6.92 3.82
CA VAL A 102 -3.60 -6.68 5.05
C VAL A 102 -3.89 -5.29 5.60
N ASN A 103 -3.85 -4.27 4.77
CA ASN A 103 -4.09 -2.90 5.21
C ASN A 103 -5.56 -2.66 5.56
N PHE A 104 -6.48 -3.30 4.85
CA PHE A 104 -7.89 -3.25 5.22
C PHE A 104 -8.12 -3.88 6.60
N TYR A 105 -7.45 -5.00 6.89
CA TYR A 105 -7.50 -5.64 8.20
C TYR A 105 -6.97 -4.71 9.28
N ILE A 106 -5.82 -4.06 9.02
CA ILE A 106 -5.26 -3.07 9.95
C ILE A 106 -6.25 -1.93 10.18
N PHE A 107 -6.84 -1.42 9.11
CA PHE A 107 -7.85 -0.35 9.18
C PHE A 107 -9.02 -0.78 10.05
N TYR A 108 -9.58 -1.96 9.77
CA TYR A 108 -10.73 -2.48 10.50
C TYR A 108 -10.43 -2.63 11.99
N MET A 109 -9.28 -3.22 12.32
CA MET A 109 -8.88 -3.43 13.71
C MET A 109 -8.53 -2.13 14.43
N SER A 110 -8.28 -1.06 13.69
CA SER A 110 -7.94 0.25 14.26
C SER A 110 -9.17 1.11 14.52
N LEU A 111 -10.34 0.70 14.03
CA LEU A 111 -11.57 1.43 14.28
C LEU A 111 -11.89 1.45 15.77
N PRO A 112 -12.38 2.59 16.31
CA PRO A 112 -12.70 2.69 17.74
C PRO A 112 -13.67 1.61 18.23
N ALA A 113 -14.59 1.17 17.36
CA ALA A 113 -15.56 0.13 17.70
C ALA A 113 -14.93 -1.21 18.01
N ASN A 114 -13.67 -1.44 17.61
CA ASN A 114 -12.97 -2.72 17.79
C ASN A 114 -11.90 -2.65 18.88
N LYS A 115 -11.86 -1.57 19.65
CA LYS A 115 -10.89 -1.41 20.76
C LYS A 115 -11.54 -1.53 22.12
#